data_c666549852956e6b5fa22ff2ac97c53d
#
_entry.id   c666549852956e6b5fa22ff2ac97c53d
#
_cell.length_a   1.000
_cell.length_b   1.000
_cell.length_c   1.000
_cell.angle_alpha   90.00
_cell.angle_beta   90.00
_cell.angle_gamma   90.00
#
_symmetry.space_group_name_H-M   'P 1'
#
loop_
_entity.id
_entity.type
_entity.pdbx_description
1 polymer ?
#
loop_
_entity_poly.entity_id
_entity_poly.type
_entity_poly.pdbx_seq_one_letter_code
_entity_poly.pdbx_strand_id
1 'polypeptide(L)'
;MRLGSGLTLALLLSAWPVAARAQLPPPAPPTPDQAALREIYKELVEINTSDSVGDNTAAARAMAARLKAGGFADADLQIIVPPGAPRKGNLVARLRGTGARKPLLLLAHLDVVEARREDWERDPFKLVEEGGYFYARGSVDDKAMAAIFVANLIRYKKEGYAPDRDLILALTADEELGSSSPWNGVSWLLRHHRTLIESEFALNEGGGAEMTRAGRPVLLRVQAAEKVSVSFRLETRNPGGHSSLPR
;
A
#
# COMPACT_ATOMS: atom_id res chain seq x y z
N MET A 1 81.49 -27.88 6.68
CA MET A 1 80.72 -27.28 7.79
C MET A 1 79.92 -26.09 7.21
N ARG A 2 78.65 -26.24 7.01
CA ARG A 2 77.73 -25.14 6.66
C ARG A 2 76.47 -25.34 7.50
N LEU A 3 76.27 -24.42 8.42
CA LEU A 3 75.08 -24.33 9.27
C LEU A 3 73.91 -23.70 8.47
N GLY A 4 72.82 -24.42 8.34
CA GLY A 4 71.59 -23.91 7.75
C GLY A 4 70.75 -23.29 8.85
N SER A 5 70.42 -22.01 8.69
CA SER A 5 69.56 -21.30 9.59
C SER A 5 68.11 -21.51 9.11
N GLY A 6 67.32 -22.25 9.89
CA GLY A 6 65.86 -22.40 9.64
C GLY A 6 65.07 -21.16 10.14
N LEU A 7 64.37 -20.52 9.24
CA LEU A 7 63.50 -19.41 9.55
C LEU A 7 62.11 -19.96 9.87
N THR A 8 61.71 -19.92 11.12
CA THR A 8 60.37 -20.32 11.57
C THR A 8 59.43 -19.12 11.41
N LEU A 9 58.51 -19.20 10.44
CA LEU A 9 57.49 -18.18 10.21
C LEU A 9 56.30 -18.44 11.16
N ALA A 10 56.15 -17.59 12.18
CA ALA A 10 55.00 -17.63 13.09
C ALA A 10 53.84 -16.89 12.46
N LEU A 11 52.78 -17.60 12.07
CA LEU A 11 51.51 -17.03 11.67
C LEU A 11 50.74 -16.51 12.90
N LEU A 12 50.71 -15.22 13.08
CA LEU A 12 49.78 -14.54 14.00
C LEU A 12 48.38 -14.50 13.41
N LEU A 13 47.51 -15.42 13.81
CA LEU A 13 46.08 -15.36 13.59
C LEU A 13 45.49 -14.26 14.47
N SER A 14 45.28 -13.06 13.90
CA SER A 14 44.50 -12.01 14.53
C SER A 14 43.00 -12.38 14.49
N ALA A 15 42.50 -12.85 15.64
CA ALA A 15 41.04 -13.00 15.84
C ALA A 15 40.41 -11.61 15.87
N TRP A 16 39.75 -11.22 14.79
CA TRP A 16 38.89 -10.04 14.81
C TRP A 16 37.66 -10.35 15.68
N PRO A 17 37.31 -9.46 16.63
CA PRO A 17 36.09 -9.63 17.40
C PRO A 17 34.92 -9.55 16.45
N VAL A 18 34.17 -10.64 16.33
CA VAL A 18 32.84 -10.62 15.70
C VAL A 18 32.01 -9.69 16.57
N ALA A 19 31.74 -8.49 16.07
CA ALA A 19 30.88 -7.56 16.76
C ALA A 19 29.52 -8.23 16.97
N ALA A 20 29.20 -8.56 18.21
CA ALA A 20 27.90 -9.07 18.58
C ALA A 20 26.85 -8.06 18.10
N ARG A 21 26.04 -8.45 17.13
CA ARG A 21 24.86 -7.65 16.73
C ARG A 21 24.02 -7.49 17.99
N ALA A 22 23.93 -6.26 18.50
CA ALA A 22 23.01 -5.95 19.56
C ALA A 22 21.63 -6.36 19.06
N GLN A 23 21.07 -7.43 19.63
CA GLN A 23 19.70 -7.83 19.36
C GLN A 23 18.81 -6.72 19.90
N LEU A 24 18.02 -6.12 19.03
CA LEU A 24 16.96 -5.22 19.46
C LEU A 24 16.07 -5.98 20.44
N PRO A 25 15.62 -5.33 21.52
CA PRO A 25 14.66 -5.96 22.42
C PRO A 25 13.43 -6.42 21.63
N PRO A 26 12.81 -7.53 22.02
CA PRO A 26 11.60 -7.98 21.36
C PRO A 26 10.57 -6.84 21.35
N PRO A 27 9.79 -6.68 20.27
CA PRO A 27 8.78 -5.64 20.20
C PRO A 27 7.76 -5.82 21.34
N ALA A 28 7.30 -4.71 21.90
CA ALA A 28 6.24 -4.74 22.89
C ALA A 28 4.97 -5.39 22.31
N PRO A 29 4.14 -6.05 23.14
CA PRO A 29 2.85 -6.57 22.68
C PRO A 29 2.04 -5.45 21.99
N PRO A 30 1.31 -5.76 20.91
CA PRO A 30 0.50 -4.77 20.23
C PRO A 30 -0.60 -4.22 21.15
N THR A 31 -0.87 -2.94 21.07
CA THR A 31 -2.03 -2.32 21.72
C THR A 31 -3.32 -2.87 21.09
N PRO A 32 -4.49 -2.75 21.77
CA PRO A 32 -5.78 -3.16 21.19
C PRO A 32 -6.04 -2.55 19.80
N ASP A 33 -5.69 -1.27 19.59
CA ASP A 33 -5.88 -0.60 18.31
C ASP A 33 -4.93 -1.14 17.23
N GLN A 34 -3.69 -1.47 17.59
CA GLN A 34 -2.75 -2.12 16.68
C GLN A 34 -3.20 -3.53 16.30
N ALA A 35 -3.77 -4.27 17.25
CA ALA A 35 -4.34 -5.59 16.98
C ALA A 35 -5.57 -5.47 16.05
N ALA A 36 -6.46 -4.50 16.28
CA ALA A 36 -7.62 -4.25 15.43
C ALA A 36 -7.20 -3.83 14.01
N LEU A 37 -6.20 -2.95 13.88
CA LEU A 37 -5.63 -2.59 12.58
C LEU A 37 -5.10 -3.84 11.85
N ARG A 38 -4.39 -4.72 12.56
CA ARG A 38 -3.82 -5.92 11.96
C ARG A 38 -4.89 -6.86 11.39
N GLU A 39 -6.02 -7.00 12.09
CA GLU A 39 -7.16 -7.81 11.61
C GLU A 39 -7.82 -7.18 10.36
N ILE A 40 -8.01 -5.87 10.33
CA ILE A 40 -8.52 -5.15 9.16
C ILE A 40 -7.57 -5.31 7.98
N TYR A 41 -6.28 -5.13 8.23
CA TYR A 41 -5.23 -5.24 7.22
C TYR A 41 -5.17 -6.65 6.63
N LYS A 42 -5.17 -7.68 7.50
CA LYS A 42 -5.17 -9.08 7.08
C LYS A 42 -6.38 -9.39 6.19
N GLU A 43 -7.59 -9.04 6.64
CA GLU A 43 -8.80 -9.25 5.86
C GLU A 43 -8.72 -8.60 4.49
N LEU A 44 -8.28 -7.32 4.43
CA LEU A 44 -8.21 -6.59 3.18
C LEU A 44 -7.17 -7.17 2.22
N VAL A 45 -5.98 -7.54 2.73
CA VAL A 45 -4.92 -8.14 1.92
C VAL A 45 -5.35 -9.49 1.35
N GLU A 46 -6.09 -10.30 2.11
CA GLU A 46 -6.52 -11.64 1.71
C GLU A 46 -7.71 -11.66 0.74
N ILE A 47 -8.33 -10.52 0.46
CA ILE A 47 -9.29 -10.38 -0.64
C ILE A 47 -8.51 -10.11 -1.92
N ASN A 48 -8.59 -11.02 -2.90
CA ASN A 48 -7.98 -10.79 -4.21
C ASN A 48 -8.74 -9.67 -4.95
N THR A 49 -8.03 -8.63 -5.34
CA THR A 49 -8.54 -7.45 -6.04
C THR A 49 -7.77 -7.14 -7.32
N SER A 50 -7.07 -8.16 -7.88
CA SER A 50 -6.43 -8.05 -9.20
C SER A 50 -7.48 -7.87 -10.30
N ASP A 51 -7.08 -7.30 -11.44
CA ASP A 51 -8.01 -6.98 -12.51
C ASP A 51 -8.67 -8.22 -13.10
N SER A 52 -7.91 -9.27 -13.38
CA SER A 52 -8.38 -10.45 -14.11
C SER A 52 -9.45 -11.25 -13.38
N VAL A 53 -9.25 -11.53 -12.08
CA VAL A 53 -10.11 -12.43 -11.29
C VAL A 53 -10.57 -11.85 -9.95
N GLY A 54 -10.02 -10.73 -9.53
CA GLY A 54 -10.30 -10.12 -8.24
C GLY A 54 -11.65 -9.40 -8.18
N ASP A 55 -12.00 -8.93 -6.97
CA ASP A 55 -13.25 -8.24 -6.71
C ASP A 55 -13.05 -7.07 -5.73
N ASN A 56 -12.91 -5.86 -6.30
CA ASN A 56 -12.82 -4.61 -5.53
C ASN A 56 -14.12 -4.31 -4.77
N THR A 57 -15.27 -4.73 -5.31
CA THR A 57 -16.55 -4.54 -4.64
C THR A 57 -16.62 -5.36 -3.35
N ALA A 58 -16.08 -6.58 -3.36
CA ALA A 58 -15.99 -7.39 -2.14
C ALA A 58 -15.11 -6.71 -1.09
N ALA A 59 -13.96 -6.17 -1.47
CA ALA A 59 -13.08 -5.41 -0.58
C ALA A 59 -13.76 -4.15 -0.03
N ALA A 60 -14.42 -3.37 -0.88
CA ALA A 60 -15.19 -2.20 -0.48
C ALA A 60 -16.30 -2.55 0.52
N ARG A 61 -17.03 -3.66 0.31
CA ARG A 61 -18.07 -4.15 1.23
C ARG A 61 -17.48 -4.61 2.57
N ALA A 62 -16.37 -5.30 2.57
CA ALA A 62 -15.69 -5.73 3.80
C ALA A 62 -15.29 -4.52 4.65
N MET A 63 -14.69 -3.50 4.04
CA MET A 63 -14.29 -2.28 4.75
C MET A 63 -15.50 -1.46 5.22
N ALA A 64 -16.58 -1.39 4.44
CA ALA A 64 -17.83 -0.78 4.88
C ALA A 64 -18.44 -1.50 6.09
N ALA A 65 -18.39 -2.84 6.11
CA ALA A 65 -18.85 -3.63 7.24
C ALA A 65 -18.02 -3.37 8.50
N ARG A 66 -16.69 -3.23 8.39
CA ARG A 66 -15.82 -2.85 9.52
C ARG A 66 -16.16 -1.46 10.06
N LEU A 67 -16.36 -0.47 9.18
CA LEU A 67 -16.76 0.88 9.58
C LEU A 67 -18.14 0.88 10.25
N LYS A 68 -19.11 0.15 9.72
CA LYS A 68 -20.44 0.00 10.31
C LYS A 68 -20.36 -0.62 11.71
N ALA A 69 -19.60 -1.70 11.88
CA ALA A 69 -19.32 -2.31 13.18
C ALA A 69 -18.61 -1.35 14.15
N GLY A 70 -17.81 -0.42 13.60
CA GLY A 70 -17.15 0.67 14.32
C GLY A 70 -18.06 1.83 14.71
N GLY A 71 -19.36 1.79 14.36
CA GLY A 71 -20.36 2.79 14.76
C GLY A 71 -20.69 3.85 13.70
N PHE A 72 -20.27 3.64 12.44
CA PHE A 72 -20.69 4.52 11.34
C PHE A 72 -22.16 4.22 10.97
N ALA A 73 -22.92 5.28 10.71
CA ALA A 73 -24.29 5.15 10.22
C ALA A 73 -24.31 4.75 8.74
N ASP A 74 -25.36 4.04 8.30
CA ASP A 74 -25.51 3.65 6.89
C ASP A 74 -25.53 4.87 5.95
N ALA A 75 -26.06 6.00 6.40
CA ALA A 75 -26.10 7.25 5.63
C ALA A 75 -24.70 7.84 5.37
N ASP A 76 -23.69 7.45 6.16
CA ASP A 76 -22.30 7.90 6.03
C ASP A 76 -21.43 6.89 5.26
N LEU A 77 -22.01 5.80 4.76
CA LEU A 77 -21.33 4.72 4.04
C LEU A 77 -21.98 4.51 2.67
N GLN A 78 -21.23 4.68 1.59
CA GLN A 78 -21.73 4.51 0.23
C GLN A 78 -20.80 3.59 -0.57
N ILE A 79 -21.36 2.50 -1.08
CA ILE A 79 -20.67 1.62 -2.03
C ILE A 79 -21.16 1.97 -3.43
N ILE A 80 -20.26 2.44 -4.27
CA ILE A 80 -20.53 2.92 -5.61
C ILE A 80 -19.94 1.93 -6.60
N VAL A 81 -20.83 1.23 -7.29
CA VAL A 81 -20.47 0.24 -8.31
C VAL A 81 -20.82 0.80 -9.67
N PRO A 82 -19.85 1.00 -10.57
CA PRO A 82 -20.14 1.47 -11.92
C PRO A 82 -21.04 0.48 -12.68
N PRO A 83 -22.03 0.96 -13.46
CA PRO A 83 -22.85 0.10 -14.29
C PRO A 83 -22.02 -0.74 -15.25
N GLY A 84 -22.32 -2.03 -15.34
CA GLY A 84 -21.58 -2.97 -16.21
C GLY A 84 -20.25 -3.48 -15.63
N ALA A 85 -19.83 -2.96 -14.46
CA ALA A 85 -18.57 -3.37 -13.82
C ALA A 85 -18.78 -3.81 -12.36
N PRO A 86 -19.48 -4.93 -12.11
CA PRO A 86 -19.94 -5.32 -10.76
C PRO A 86 -18.80 -5.59 -9.77
N ARG A 87 -17.58 -5.85 -10.25
CA ARG A 87 -16.40 -6.09 -9.42
C ARG A 87 -15.52 -4.85 -9.21
N LYS A 88 -15.91 -3.68 -9.75
CA LYS A 88 -15.14 -2.43 -9.70
C LYS A 88 -15.77 -1.41 -8.72
N GLY A 89 -16.29 -1.90 -7.60
CA GLY A 89 -16.91 -1.05 -6.58
C GLY A 89 -15.92 -0.24 -5.79
N ASN A 90 -16.37 0.96 -5.40
CA ASN A 90 -15.66 1.92 -4.58
C ASN A 90 -16.41 2.12 -3.27
N LEU A 91 -15.72 2.42 -2.19
CA LEU A 91 -16.33 2.84 -0.93
C LEU A 91 -16.05 4.31 -0.69
N VAL A 92 -17.11 5.07 -0.40
CA VAL A 92 -16.99 6.42 0.18
C VAL A 92 -17.60 6.39 1.57
N ALA A 93 -16.82 6.77 2.58
CA ALA A 93 -17.27 6.89 3.97
C ALA A 93 -16.98 8.29 4.51
N ARG A 94 -17.79 8.75 5.47
CA ARG A 94 -17.65 10.09 6.03
C ARG A 94 -17.70 10.07 7.56
N LEU A 95 -16.64 10.51 8.20
CA LEU A 95 -16.66 10.90 9.61
C LEU A 95 -16.97 12.39 9.66
N ARG A 96 -18.16 12.73 10.21
CA ARG A 96 -18.61 14.12 10.30
C ARG A 96 -17.84 14.88 11.37
N GLY A 97 -17.38 16.06 11.00
CA GLY A 97 -16.78 17.03 11.90
C GLY A 97 -17.75 18.16 12.25
N THR A 98 -17.22 19.24 12.82
CA THR A 98 -18.01 20.43 13.18
C THR A 98 -18.40 21.29 11.97
N GLY A 99 -17.79 21.05 10.79
CA GLY A 99 -18.03 21.84 9.58
C GLY A 99 -17.35 23.21 9.58
N ALA A 100 -16.45 23.51 10.54
CA ALA A 100 -15.74 24.78 10.58
C ALA A 100 -14.77 24.97 9.40
N ARG A 101 -14.35 23.88 8.76
CA ARG A 101 -13.48 23.87 7.59
C ARG A 101 -14.02 22.92 6.51
N LYS A 102 -13.54 23.12 5.28
CA LYS A 102 -13.81 22.18 4.17
C LYS A 102 -13.23 20.80 4.46
N PRO A 103 -13.85 19.74 3.93
CA PRO A 103 -13.43 18.36 4.19
C PRO A 103 -11.96 18.06 3.83
N LEU A 104 -11.41 17.02 4.44
CA LEU A 104 -10.17 16.36 4.08
C LEU A 104 -10.51 14.99 3.47
N LEU A 105 -9.94 14.66 2.31
CA LEU A 105 -10.07 13.38 1.66
C LEU A 105 -8.90 12.46 2.05
N LEU A 106 -9.23 11.27 2.52
CA LEU A 106 -8.32 10.15 2.70
C LEU A 106 -8.54 9.20 1.51
N LEU A 107 -7.62 9.19 0.57
CA LEU A 107 -7.72 8.43 -0.67
C LEU A 107 -6.75 7.27 -0.65
N ALA A 108 -7.23 6.07 -0.96
CA ALA A 108 -6.44 4.87 -1.11
C ALA A 108 -7.08 3.95 -2.14
N HIS A 109 -6.31 3.12 -2.83
CA HIS A 109 -6.89 2.16 -3.76
C HIS A 109 -6.95 0.74 -3.20
N LEU A 110 -7.91 -0.02 -3.68
CA LEU A 110 -8.18 -1.40 -3.25
C LEU A 110 -7.58 -2.42 -4.20
N ASP A 111 -7.49 -2.06 -5.48
CA ASP A 111 -6.96 -2.95 -6.50
C ASP A 111 -5.47 -3.16 -6.34
N VAL A 112 -4.99 -4.21 -6.97
CA VAL A 112 -3.58 -4.58 -6.98
C VAL A 112 -3.20 -5.09 -8.36
N VAL A 113 -1.95 -4.90 -8.76
CA VAL A 113 -1.41 -5.52 -9.97
C VAL A 113 -1.50 -7.05 -9.88
N GLU A 114 -1.47 -7.72 -11.03
CA GLU A 114 -1.56 -9.17 -11.11
C GLU A 114 -0.51 -9.88 -10.25
N ALA A 115 -0.91 -11.00 -9.67
CA ALA A 115 -0.03 -11.86 -8.90
C ALA A 115 -0.36 -13.33 -9.20
N ARG A 116 0.35 -13.90 -10.17
CA ARG A 116 0.18 -15.30 -10.54
C ARG A 116 0.84 -16.18 -9.48
N ARG A 117 0.15 -17.25 -9.07
CA ARG A 117 0.65 -18.12 -8.00
C ARG A 117 2.03 -18.71 -8.32
N GLU A 118 2.29 -19.00 -9.58
CA GLU A 118 3.56 -19.56 -10.06
C GLU A 118 4.77 -18.62 -9.95
N ASP A 119 4.52 -17.31 -9.88
CA ASP A 119 5.57 -16.28 -9.72
C ASP A 119 5.93 -16.01 -8.26
N TRP A 120 5.26 -16.68 -7.32
CA TRP A 120 5.41 -16.43 -5.89
C TRP A 120 5.80 -17.69 -5.12
N GLU A 121 6.77 -17.59 -4.22
CA GLU A 121 7.13 -18.66 -3.28
C GLU A 121 5.98 -18.95 -2.30
N ARG A 122 5.22 -17.91 -1.92
CA ARG A 122 4.06 -17.96 -1.01
C ARG A 122 2.78 -17.64 -1.77
N ASP A 123 1.63 -17.93 -1.17
CA ASP A 123 0.35 -17.48 -1.72
C ASP A 123 0.30 -15.94 -1.66
N PRO A 124 0.19 -15.25 -2.82
CA PRO A 124 0.19 -13.79 -2.85
C PRO A 124 -1.01 -13.15 -2.16
N PHE A 125 -2.09 -13.89 -1.96
CA PHE A 125 -3.31 -13.42 -1.30
C PHE A 125 -3.50 -14.01 0.11
N LYS A 126 -2.40 -14.39 0.76
CA LYS A 126 -2.33 -14.72 2.18
C LYS A 126 -1.31 -13.86 2.87
N LEU A 127 -1.72 -13.16 3.92
CA LEU A 127 -0.81 -12.33 4.71
C LEU A 127 0.10 -13.24 5.55
N VAL A 128 1.38 -13.27 5.19
CA VAL A 128 2.41 -13.98 5.96
C VAL A 128 3.25 -12.96 6.71
N GLU A 129 3.44 -13.17 8.01
CA GLU A 129 4.36 -12.40 8.82
C GLU A 129 5.56 -13.27 9.16
N GLU A 130 6.75 -12.83 8.76
CA GLU A 130 8.00 -13.54 8.96
C GLU A 130 9.17 -12.56 9.08
N GLY A 131 10.03 -12.76 10.07
CA GLY A 131 11.24 -11.92 10.22
C GLY A 131 10.96 -10.44 10.47
N GLY A 132 9.76 -10.07 10.94
CA GLY A 132 9.34 -8.68 11.14
C GLY A 132 8.83 -7.99 9.88
N TYR A 133 8.53 -8.74 8.82
CA TYR A 133 7.97 -8.27 7.57
C TYR A 133 6.63 -8.94 7.27
N PHE A 134 5.78 -8.23 6.54
CA PHE A 134 4.56 -8.75 5.93
C PHE A 134 4.81 -9.06 4.45
N TYR A 135 4.38 -10.25 4.02
CA TYR A 135 4.51 -10.72 2.65
C TYR A 135 3.13 -11.02 2.09
N ALA A 136 2.71 -10.25 1.10
CA ALA A 136 1.53 -10.49 0.27
C ALA A 136 1.47 -9.48 -0.89
N ARG A 137 0.67 -9.72 -1.91
CA ARG A 137 0.32 -8.72 -2.91
C ARG A 137 -0.56 -7.63 -2.27
N GLY A 138 -0.22 -6.34 -2.49
CA GLY A 138 -0.92 -5.22 -1.88
C GLY A 138 -0.52 -4.95 -0.42
N SER A 139 0.49 -5.66 0.14
CA SER A 139 0.95 -5.43 1.51
C SER A 139 1.52 -4.02 1.75
N VAL A 140 1.97 -3.33 0.71
CA VAL A 140 2.40 -1.93 0.76
C VAL A 140 1.47 -1.08 -0.09
N ASP A 141 1.27 -1.46 -1.31
CA ASP A 141 0.59 -0.74 -2.36
C ASP A 141 -0.78 -1.39 -2.64
N ASP A 142 -1.91 -0.84 -2.20
CA ASP A 142 -2.03 0.29 -1.27
C ASP A 142 -2.93 -0.09 -0.07
N LYS A 143 -3.13 -1.41 0.13
CA LYS A 143 -4.01 -1.95 1.18
C LYS A 143 -3.54 -1.64 2.60
N ALA A 144 -2.24 -1.39 2.80
CA ALA A 144 -1.73 -0.95 4.09
C ALA A 144 -2.30 0.41 4.47
N MET A 145 -2.24 1.39 3.56
CA MET A 145 -2.77 2.74 3.80
C MET A 145 -4.29 2.70 3.94
N ALA A 146 -4.98 1.95 3.07
CA ALA A 146 -6.42 1.74 3.17
C ALA A 146 -6.83 1.21 4.56
N ALA A 147 -6.14 0.17 5.06
CA ALA A 147 -6.40 -0.40 6.38
C ALA A 147 -6.13 0.58 7.53
N ILE A 148 -5.04 1.37 7.43
CA ILE A 148 -4.68 2.41 8.40
C ILE A 148 -5.78 3.48 8.45
N PHE A 149 -6.28 3.94 7.32
CA PHE A 149 -7.36 4.92 7.27
C PHE A 149 -8.66 4.37 7.90
N VAL A 150 -9.06 3.15 7.54
CA VAL A 150 -10.23 2.48 8.11
C VAL A 150 -10.11 2.33 9.62
N ALA A 151 -8.98 1.82 10.11
CA ALA A 151 -8.75 1.61 11.54
C ALA A 151 -8.76 2.93 12.33
N ASN A 152 -8.12 3.97 11.81
CA ASN A 152 -8.12 5.28 12.46
C ASN A 152 -9.52 5.91 12.49
N LEU A 153 -10.29 5.81 11.43
CA LEU A 153 -11.67 6.33 11.42
C LEU A 153 -12.56 5.60 12.43
N ILE A 154 -12.40 4.27 12.56
CA ILE A 154 -13.10 3.47 13.58
C ILE A 154 -12.68 3.93 14.98
N ARG A 155 -11.39 4.11 15.22
CA ARG A 155 -10.86 4.61 16.50
C ARG A 155 -11.41 6.00 16.83
N TYR A 156 -11.33 6.95 15.91
CA TYR A 156 -11.87 8.30 16.10
C TYR A 156 -13.37 8.28 16.43
N LYS A 157 -14.13 7.43 15.75
CA LYS A 157 -15.55 7.26 16.01
C LYS A 157 -15.82 6.75 17.44
N LYS A 158 -15.06 5.74 17.88
CA LYS A 158 -15.15 5.16 19.25
C LYS A 158 -14.73 6.14 20.34
N GLU A 159 -13.70 6.95 20.08
CA GLU A 159 -13.20 7.98 20.99
C GLU A 159 -14.12 9.21 21.06
N GLY A 160 -15.14 9.30 20.22
CA GLY A 160 -16.01 10.48 20.11
C GLY A 160 -15.28 11.71 19.57
N TYR A 161 -14.18 11.50 18.82
CA TYR A 161 -13.42 12.60 18.24
C TYR A 161 -14.26 13.36 17.21
N ALA A 162 -14.42 14.67 17.44
CA ALA A 162 -15.11 15.57 16.54
C ALA A 162 -14.09 16.52 15.88
N PRO A 163 -13.60 16.23 14.68
CA PRO A 163 -12.66 17.09 13.96
C PRO A 163 -13.33 18.42 13.54
N ASP A 164 -12.53 19.45 13.25
CA ASP A 164 -13.03 20.74 12.75
C ASP A 164 -13.59 20.68 11.32
N ARG A 165 -13.37 19.56 10.62
CA ARG A 165 -13.79 19.27 9.25
C ARG A 165 -14.25 17.83 9.11
N ASP A 166 -15.06 17.54 8.11
CA ASP A 166 -15.35 16.16 7.75
C ASP A 166 -14.09 15.45 7.26
N LEU A 167 -13.92 14.20 7.69
CA LEU A 167 -12.95 13.28 7.09
C LEU A 167 -13.70 12.36 6.14
N ILE A 168 -13.36 12.45 4.86
CA ILE A 168 -13.93 11.61 3.80
C ILE A 168 -12.91 10.52 3.50
N LEU A 169 -13.32 9.27 3.56
CA LEU A 169 -12.54 8.13 3.07
C LEU A 169 -13.06 7.76 1.68
N ALA A 170 -12.19 7.65 0.70
CA ALA A 170 -12.49 7.04 -0.58
C ALA A 170 -11.53 5.89 -0.82
N LEU A 171 -12.08 4.66 -0.85
CA LEU A 171 -11.37 3.46 -1.26
C LEU A 171 -11.78 3.12 -2.69
N THR A 172 -10.85 3.17 -3.63
CA THR A 172 -11.15 3.16 -5.06
C THR A 172 -10.64 1.90 -5.76
N ALA A 173 -11.21 1.61 -6.91
CA ALA A 173 -10.82 0.53 -7.80
C ALA A 173 -10.03 1.06 -8.99
N ASP A 174 -9.21 0.18 -9.62
CA ASP A 174 -8.52 0.39 -10.89
C ASP A 174 -7.56 1.58 -10.92
N GLU A 175 -6.86 1.86 -9.83
CA GLU A 175 -5.75 2.79 -9.81
C GLU A 175 -4.61 2.27 -10.67
N GLU A 176 -4.21 1.01 -10.47
CA GLU A 176 -3.10 0.32 -11.14
C GLU A 176 -3.27 0.19 -12.67
N LEU A 177 -4.49 0.29 -13.15
CA LEU A 177 -4.79 0.36 -14.58
C LEU A 177 -4.75 1.79 -15.12
N GLY A 178 -4.74 2.78 -14.25
CA GLY A 178 -4.68 4.19 -14.60
C GLY A 178 -5.74 4.60 -15.62
N SER A 179 -5.33 5.34 -16.63
CA SER A 179 -6.21 5.83 -17.71
C SER A 179 -6.67 4.73 -18.68
N SER A 180 -6.11 3.52 -18.62
CA SER A 180 -6.54 2.42 -19.48
C SER A 180 -7.87 1.80 -19.04
N SER A 181 -8.28 2.00 -17.78
CA SER A 181 -9.57 1.55 -17.29
C SER A 181 -10.63 2.64 -17.38
N PRO A 182 -11.76 2.38 -18.06
CA PRO A 182 -12.93 3.26 -18.00
C PRO A 182 -13.57 3.30 -16.60
N TRP A 183 -13.23 2.36 -15.74
CA TRP A 183 -13.73 2.14 -14.38
C TRP A 183 -12.78 2.62 -13.30
N ASN A 184 -11.67 3.32 -13.65
CA ASN A 184 -10.78 3.94 -12.66
C ASN A 184 -11.61 4.73 -11.66
N GLY A 185 -11.54 4.34 -10.37
CA GLY A 185 -12.47 4.77 -9.34
C GLY A 185 -12.42 6.26 -9.06
N VAL A 186 -11.23 6.86 -9.05
CA VAL A 186 -11.08 8.31 -8.86
C VAL A 186 -11.75 9.05 -10.01
N SER A 187 -11.45 8.66 -11.25
CA SER A 187 -12.04 9.27 -12.44
C SER A 187 -13.56 9.08 -12.49
N TRP A 188 -14.04 7.91 -12.04
CA TRP A 188 -15.48 7.63 -11.96
C TRP A 188 -16.19 8.52 -10.94
N LEU A 189 -15.65 8.60 -9.73
CA LEU A 189 -16.19 9.44 -8.65
C LEU A 189 -16.20 10.92 -9.05
N LEU A 190 -15.12 11.42 -9.65
CA LEU A 190 -15.05 12.80 -10.11
C LEU A 190 -16.09 13.13 -11.17
N ARG A 191 -16.40 12.19 -12.07
CA ARG A 191 -17.37 12.41 -13.16
C ARG A 191 -18.83 12.27 -12.71
N HIS A 192 -19.11 11.34 -11.80
CA HIS A 192 -20.48 10.94 -11.48
C HIS A 192 -20.92 11.25 -10.05
N HIS A 193 -19.97 11.40 -9.12
CA HIS A 193 -20.23 11.54 -7.69
C HIS A 193 -19.31 12.56 -7.00
N ARG A 194 -18.93 13.60 -7.72
CA ARG A 194 -17.95 14.60 -7.27
C ARG A 194 -18.23 15.15 -5.86
N THR A 195 -19.49 15.44 -5.57
CA THR A 195 -19.91 16.00 -4.29
C THR A 195 -19.62 15.09 -3.09
N LEU A 196 -19.48 13.79 -3.31
CA LEU A 196 -19.13 12.84 -2.24
C LEU A 196 -17.68 12.96 -1.78
N ILE A 197 -16.78 13.38 -2.69
CA ILE A 197 -15.33 13.44 -2.45
C ILE A 197 -14.77 14.85 -2.50
N GLU A 198 -15.63 15.88 -2.62
CA GLU A 198 -15.19 17.27 -2.66
C GLU A 198 -14.52 17.64 -1.33
N SER A 199 -13.28 18.13 -1.41
CA SER A 199 -12.40 18.36 -0.27
C SER A 199 -11.45 19.52 -0.53
N GLU A 200 -10.85 20.07 0.53
CA GLU A 200 -9.81 21.10 0.46
C GLU A 200 -8.44 20.47 0.15
N PHE A 201 -8.17 19.33 0.79
CA PHE A 201 -6.94 18.57 0.63
C PHE A 201 -7.26 17.10 0.45
N ALA A 202 -6.34 16.37 -0.19
CA ALA A 202 -6.34 14.92 -0.21
C ALA A 202 -5.02 14.40 0.37
N LEU A 203 -5.12 13.34 1.20
CA LEU A 203 -3.99 12.50 1.56
C LEU A 203 -4.08 11.25 0.68
N ASN A 204 -3.04 10.99 -0.08
CA ASN A 204 -2.91 9.86 -0.98
C ASN A 204 -1.48 9.32 -0.90
N GLU A 205 -1.22 8.21 -1.57
CA GLU A 205 0.14 7.71 -1.79
C GLU A 205 1.00 8.67 -2.62
N GLY A 206 2.28 8.34 -2.82
CA GLY A 206 3.20 9.10 -3.68
C GLY A 206 4.22 9.95 -2.94
N GLY A 207 4.06 10.15 -1.64
CA GLY A 207 5.05 10.76 -0.77
C GLY A 207 6.00 9.72 -0.16
N GLY A 208 6.74 10.12 0.85
CA GLY A 208 7.57 9.20 1.60
C GLY A 208 8.42 9.85 2.66
N ALA A 209 8.77 9.07 3.66
CA ALA A 209 9.72 9.50 4.68
C ALA A 209 10.91 8.53 4.72
N GLU A 210 12.10 9.08 4.83
CA GLU A 210 13.30 8.31 5.12
C GLU A 210 13.66 8.47 6.59
N MET A 211 13.92 7.35 7.22
CA MET A 211 14.36 7.31 8.62
C MET A 211 15.63 6.49 8.75
N THR A 212 16.46 6.84 9.73
CA THR A 212 17.59 5.96 10.13
C THR A 212 17.05 4.68 10.75
N ARG A 213 17.91 3.66 10.89
CA ARG A 213 17.57 2.44 11.65
C ARG A 213 17.18 2.73 13.11
N ALA A 214 17.62 3.85 13.67
CA ALA A 214 17.26 4.30 15.03
C ALA A 214 15.97 5.11 15.08
N GLY A 215 15.18 5.16 13.98
CA GLY A 215 13.90 5.87 13.92
C GLY A 215 14.01 7.39 13.82
N ARG A 216 15.19 7.96 13.57
CA ARG A 216 15.32 9.41 13.39
C ARG A 216 14.93 9.81 11.97
N PRO A 217 14.01 10.80 11.80
CA PRO A 217 13.67 11.33 10.48
C PRO A 217 14.91 11.88 9.78
N VAL A 218 15.05 11.58 8.49
CA VAL A 218 16.11 12.08 7.61
C VAL A 218 15.54 13.00 6.55
N LEU A 219 14.43 12.57 5.91
CA LEU A 219 13.82 13.27 4.81
C LEU A 219 12.32 12.99 4.79
N LEU A 220 11.52 14.04 4.53
CA LEU A 220 10.12 13.93 4.16
C LEU A 220 9.98 14.42 2.73
N ARG A 221 9.47 13.55 1.84
CA ARG A 221 9.15 13.91 0.46
C ARG A 221 7.69 14.29 0.36
N VAL A 222 7.43 15.45 -0.23
CA VAL A 222 6.09 15.90 -0.58
C VAL A 222 6.01 15.96 -2.10
N GLN A 223 5.06 15.23 -2.67
CA GLN A 223 4.84 15.25 -4.11
C GLN A 223 4.18 16.57 -4.51
N ALA A 224 4.86 17.35 -5.33
CA ALA A 224 4.38 18.66 -5.80
C ALA A 224 3.93 18.63 -7.26
N ALA A 225 4.33 17.62 -8.03
CA ALA A 225 3.95 17.41 -9.42
C ALA A 225 4.18 15.96 -9.82
N GLU A 226 3.51 15.53 -10.89
CA GLU A 226 3.71 14.20 -11.48
C GLU A 226 4.35 14.31 -12.87
N LYS A 227 5.11 13.27 -13.23
CA LYS A 227 5.63 13.10 -14.57
C LYS A 227 4.53 12.55 -15.47
N VAL A 228 4.49 13.03 -16.69
CA VAL A 228 3.65 12.42 -17.73
C VAL A 228 4.34 11.16 -18.22
N SER A 229 3.66 10.03 -18.10
CA SER A 229 4.11 8.76 -18.66
C SER A 229 3.96 8.79 -20.18
N VAL A 230 5.03 8.48 -20.91
CA VAL A 230 5.01 8.38 -22.35
C VAL A 230 5.61 7.05 -22.76
N SER A 231 4.85 6.26 -23.51
CA SER A 231 5.31 4.99 -24.05
C SER A 231 5.86 5.16 -25.45
N PHE A 232 7.02 4.58 -25.72
CA PHE A 232 7.65 4.55 -27.02
C PHE A 232 7.75 3.11 -27.51
N ARG A 233 7.44 2.90 -28.80
CA ARG A 233 7.72 1.65 -29.50
C ARG A 233 8.92 1.86 -30.41
N LEU A 234 10.00 1.14 -30.17
CA LEU A 234 11.14 1.07 -31.07
C LEU A 234 11.00 -0.18 -31.93
N GLU A 235 10.98 -0.01 -33.22
CA GLU A 235 10.92 -1.11 -34.19
C GLU A 235 12.13 -1.04 -35.09
N THR A 236 12.93 -2.09 -35.10
CA THR A 236 14.05 -2.25 -36.02
C THR A 236 13.68 -3.28 -37.07
N ARG A 237 13.91 -2.98 -38.32
CA ARG A 237 13.67 -3.90 -39.43
C ARG A 237 14.96 -4.16 -40.18
N ASN A 238 15.14 -5.42 -40.55
CA ASN A 238 16.28 -5.85 -41.37
C ASN A 238 15.74 -6.74 -42.47
N PRO A 239 16.18 -6.60 -43.72
CA PRO A 239 15.71 -7.43 -44.83
C PRO A 239 16.10 -8.91 -44.71
N GLY A 240 16.79 -9.27 -43.64
CA GLY A 240 17.31 -10.61 -43.42
C GLY A 240 18.76 -10.75 -43.86
N GLY A 241 19.36 -11.89 -43.58
CA GLY A 241 20.75 -12.18 -43.86
C GLY A 241 21.34 -13.19 -42.87
N HIS A 242 22.63 -13.47 -43.02
CA HIS A 242 23.33 -14.34 -42.10
C HIS A 242 23.58 -13.62 -40.75
N SER A 243 23.27 -14.30 -39.62
CA SER A 243 23.34 -13.72 -38.28
C SER A 243 24.71 -13.20 -37.85
N SER A 244 25.79 -13.71 -38.46
CA SER A 244 27.18 -13.27 -38.21
C SER A 244 27.61 -12.06 -39.03
N LEU A 245 26.76 -11.58 -39.93
CA LEU A 245 27.02 -10.42 -40.81
C LEU A 245 25.96 -9.34 -40.58
N PRO A 246 26.02 -8.60 -39.46
CA PRO A 246 25.11 -7.49 -39.22
C PRO A 246 25.26 -6.42 -40.31
N ARG A 247 24.14 -5.90 -40.83
CA ARG A 247 24.07 -4.85 -41.83
C ARG A 247 23.47 -3.60 -41.23
#